data_16f73fbd158769e020bb70aaefd42de6
#
_entry.id   16f73fbd158769e020bb70aaefd42de6
#
_cell.length_a   1.000
_cell.length_b   1.000
_cell.length_c   1.000
_cell.angle_alpha   90.00
_cell.angle_beta   90.00
_cell.angle_gamma   90.00
#
_symmetry.space_group_name_H-M   'P 1'
#
loop_
_entity.id
_entity.type
_entity.pdbx_description
1 polymer ?
#
loop_
_entity_poly.entity_id
_entity_poly.type
_entity_poly.pdbx_seq_one_letter_code
_entity_poly.pdbx_strand_id
1 'polypeptide(L)'
;MGKRVLLGMSGGLDSSFSALKLKNEGYEVFGTTLIMHEFTDTTGARECADSLSVPFSSLDLRKEFDEKVKTYFADEYAGGRTPNPCVVCNRNVKFAGLISEADRLGCDCIATGHYAGVRNENGRYFVVKGRDAAKDQSYMLWNLAQEQLARIIFPLEDMVKTDVRESARSANMPSADIAESEDVCFLPDEDAIDFVRRVKGDMPEGDFINADGKILGRHKGIAAYTIGQRRGLGIAAGRRVFVTDIDPVKNTVTVGDDADLYKSRITVGKLNFQKLLPTESGEYGLSVKVRYTAAPVAAKVTIDGETAKVCFSEPVRAAAPGQSAVFYDGDAIAFGGVIEREE
;
A
#
# COMPACT_ATOMS: atom_id res chain seq x y z
N MET A 1 -9.02 -23.38 26.13
CA MET A 1 -8.77 -21.95 26.13
C MET A 1 -8.89 -21.47 24.68
N GLY A 2 -9.55 -20.34 24.44
CA GLY A 2 -9.63 -19.74 23.09
C GLY A 2 -8.22 -19.34 22.60
N LYS A 3 -8.06 -19.31 21.27
CA LYS A 3 -6.81 -18.83 20.64
C LYS A 3 -6.66 -17.33 20.93
N ARG A 4 -5.47 -16.90 21.36
CA ARG A 4 -5.17 -15.49 21.71
C ARG A 4 -4.78 -14.70 20.49
N VAL A 5 -5.39 -13.54 20.27
CA VAL A 5 -5.13 -12.68 19.12
C VAL A 5 -4.85 -11.24 19.53
N LEU A 6 -3.77 -10.66 19.00
CA LEU A 6 -3.49 -9.23 19.12
C LEU A 6 -4.05 -8.50 17.89
N LEU A 7 -5.02 -7.63 18.11
CA LEU A 7 -5.65 -6.82 17.06
C LEU A 7 -5.06 -5.41 17.02
N GLY A 8 -4.59 -4.99 15.85
CA GLY A 8 -4.26 -3.60 15.58
C GLY A 8 -5.54 -2.76 15.47
N MET A 9 -5.76 -1.84 16.40
CA MET A 9 -6.93 -0.97 16.49
C MET A 9 -6.53 0.47 16.18
N SER A 10 -7.16 1.07 15.17
CA SER A 10 -6.97 2.48 14.78
C SER A 10 -8.07 3.41 15.30
N GLY A 11 -9.09 2.88 15.96
CA GLY A 11 -10.28 3.62 16.34
C GLY A 11 -11.33 3.75 15.23
N GLY A 12 -10.99 3.48 13.98
CA GLY A 12 -11.94 3.46 12.88
C GLY A 12 -12.87 2.23 12.88
N LEU A 13 -13.94 2.29 12.08
CA LEU A 13 -14.98 1.27 11.99
C LEU A 13 -14.43 -0.15 11.81
N ASP A 14 -13.54 -0.36 10.84
CA ASP A 14 -13.09 -1.71 10.43
C ASP A 14 -12.32 -2.43 11.54
N SER A 15 -11.37 -1.74 12.17
CA SER A 15 -10.59 -2.32 13.27
C SER A 15 -11.45 -2.59 14.50
N SER A 16 -12.39 -1.70 14.80
CA SER A 16 -13.29 -1.85 15.95
C SER A 16 -14.29 -2.98 15.74
N PHE A 17 -14.88 -3.10 14.54
CA PHE A 17 -15.78 -4.20 14.20
C PHE A 17 -15.04 -5.55 14.16
N SER A 18 -13.76 -5.55 13.74
CA SER A 18 -12.91 -6.75 13.80
C SER A 18 -12.76 -7.29 15.23
N ALA A 19 -12.68 -6.40 16.24
CA ALA A 19 -12.65 -6.82 17.64
C ALA A 19 -13.93 -7.55 18.05
N LEU A 20 -15.08 -7.00 17.69
CA LEU A 20 -16.39 -7.61 17.97
C LEU A 20 -16.52 -9.00 17.29
N LYS A 21 -16.17 -9.06 16.00
CA LYS A 21 -16.24 -10.31 15.21
C LYS A 21 -15.35 -11.39 15.81
N LEU A 22 -14.10 -11.10 16.11
CA LEU A 22 -13.17 -12.05 16.72
C LEU A 22 -13.65 -12.55 18.10
N LYS A 23 -14.20 -11.67 18.94
CA LYS A 23 -14.81 -12.09 20.21
C LYS A 23 -15.97 -13.05 20.01
N ASN A 24 -16.85 -12.77 19.04
CA ASN A 24 -17.99 -13.63 18.72
C ASN A 24 -17.56 -15.00 18.16
N GLU A 25 -16.40 -15.05 17.52
CA GLU A 25 -15.77 -16.29 17.04
C GLU A 25 -15.00 -17.05 18.14
N GLY A 26 -14.98 -16.53 19.35
CA GLY A 26 -14.41 -17.21 20.54
C GLY A 26 -12.91 -16.98 20.74
N TYR A 27 -12.33 -15.96 20.10
CA TYR A 27 -10.95 -15.54 20.37
C TYR A 27 -10.84 -14.77 21.69
N GLU A 28 -9.73 -14.93 22.39
CA GLU A 28 -9.29 -14.01 23.45
C GLU A 28 -8.57 -12.84 22.80
N VAL A 29 -9.26 -11.70 22.67
CA VAL A 29 -8.78 -10.53 21.91
C VAL A 29 -8.04 -9.55 22.82
N PHE A 30 -6.85 -9.12 22.40
CA PHE A 30 -6.08 -8.00 22.94
C PHE A 30 -6.02 -6.90 21.88
N GLY A 31 -6.31 -5.65 22.24
CA GLY A 31 -6.23 -4.50 21.33
C GLY A 31 -4.93 -3.73 21.51
N THR A 32 -4.37 -3.22 20.41
CA THR A 32 -3.25 -2.28 20.48
C THR A 32 -3.35 -1.24 19.39
N THR A 33 -3.06 0.04 19.71
CA THR A 33 -2.84 1.08 18.70
C THR A 33 -1.34 1.24 18.48
N LEU A 34 -0.95 1.23 17.19
CA LEU A 34 0.41 1.52 16.77
C LEU A 34 0.57 3.04 16.61
N ILE A 35 1.36 3.67 17.47
CA ILE A 35 1.71 5.09 17.34
C ILE A 35 2.84 5.20 16.36
N MET A 36 2.52 5.53 15.09
CA MET A 36 3.48 5.58 13.99
C MET A 36 3.92 7.00 13.62
N HIS A 37 3.14 8.01 13.97
CA HIS A 37 3.43 9.42 13.71
C HIS A 37 2.72 10.30 14.75
N GLU A 38 3.04 11.59 14.75
CA GLU A 38 2.55 12.60 15.68
C GLU A 38 1.03 12.81 15.63
N PHE A 39 0.39 12.50 14.51
CA PHE A 39 -1.08 12.63 14.33
C PHE A 39 -1.86 11.39 14.78
N THR A 40 -1.19 10.37 15.36
CA THR A 40 -1.89 9.16 15.82
C THR A 40 -2.69 9.47 17.07
N ASP A 41 -4.02 9.36 16.99
CA ASP A 41 -4.94 9.44 18.13
C ASP A 41 -5.31 8.02 18.60
N THR A 42 -5.21 7.79 19.89
CA THR A 42 -5.55 6.50 20.53
C THR A 42 -6.92 6.50 21.20
N THR A 43 -7.58 7.66 21.28
CA THR A 43 -8.82 7.85 22.08
C THR A 43 -9.94 6.97 21.56
N GLY A 44 -10.29 7.05 20.28
CA GLY A 44 -11.38 6.27 19.70
C GLY A 44 -11.11 4.75 19.75
N ALA A 45 -9.83 4.33 19.62
CA ALA A 45 -9.48 2.92 19.75
C ALA A 45 -9.67 2.40 21.19
N ARG A 46 -9.30 3.21 22.18
CA ARG A 46 -9.49 2.90 23.60
C ARG A 46 -10.99 2.82 23.94
N GLU A 47 -11.76 3.81 23.54
CA GLU A 47 -13.22 3.81 23.78
C GLU A 47 -13.89 2.56 23.20
N CYS A 48 -13.53 2.17 21.98
CA CYS A 48 -14.05 0.94 21.37
C CYS A 48 -13.59 -0.31 22.12
N ALA A 49 -12.34 -0.39 22.55
CA ALA A 49 -11.82 -1.52 23.32
C ALA A 49 -12.54 -1.64 24.69
N ASP A 50 -12.73 -0.52 25.39
CA ASP A 50 -13.44 -0.46 26.66
C ASP A 50 -14.91 -0.91 26.52
N SER A 51 -15.62 -0.43 25.48
CA SER A 51 -17.00 -0.82 25.19
C SER A 51 -17.15 -2.32 24.94
N LEU A 52 -16.13 -2.95 24.39
CA LEU A 52 -16.09 -4.39 24.11
C LEU A 52 -15.42 -5.19 25.25
N SER A 53 -14.96 -4.55 26.32
CA SER A 53 -14.17 -5.19 27.39
C SER A 53 -12.95 -5.95 26.83
N VAL A 54 -12.21 -5.32 25.91
CA VAL A 54 -10.97 -5.82 25.33
C VAL A 54 -9.80 -5.17 26.03
N PRO A 55 -8.83 -5.93 26.62
CA PRO A 55 -7.59 -5.37 27.12
C PRO A 55 -6.87 -4.57 26.03
N PHE A 56 -6.44 -3.34 26.36
CA PHE A 56 -5.92 -2.41 25.36
C PHE A 56 -4.59 -1.81 25.76
N SER A 57 -3.68 -1.71 24.80
CA SER A 57 -2.37 -1.07 24.94
C SER A 57 -2.08 -0.14 23.74
N SER A 58 -0.98 0.57 23.82
CA SER A 58 -0.41 1.30 22.67
C SER A 58 1.07 0.95 22.53
N LEU A 59 1.54 0.86 21.29
CA LEU A 59 2.91 0.56 20.94
C LEU A 59 3.51 1.73 20.14
N ASP A 60 4.57 2.35 20.68
CA ASP A 60 5.26 3.45 19.99
C ASP A 60 6.24 2.89 18.96
N LEU A 61 5.97 3.20 17.69
CA LEU A 61 6.75 2.80 16.51
C LEU A 61 7.19 4.02 15.68
N ARG A 62 7.16 5.23 16.26
CA ARG A 62 7.50 6.46 15.53
C ARG A 62 8.90 6.43 14.94
N LYS A 63 9.86 5.91 15.72
CA LYS A 63 11.25 5.80 15.26
C LYS A 63 11.37 4.87 14.04
N GLU A 64 10.81 3.68 14.12
CA GLU A 64 10.82 2.70 13.03
C GLU A 64 10.08 3.23 11.79
N PHE A 65 9.00 3.97 12.01
CA PHE A 65 8.22 4.57 10.94
C PHE A 65 9.00 5.70 10.24
N ASP A 66 9.66 6.56 10.99
CA ASP A 66 10.51 7.63 10.44
C ASP A 66 11.67 7.06 9.62
N GLU A 67 12.38 6.07 10.16
CA GLU A 67 13.53 5.44 9.51
C GLU A 67 13.15 4.65 8.26
N LYS A 68 12.06 3.87 8.30
CA LYS A 68 11.72 2.89 7.26
C LYS A 68 10.69 3.38 6.25
N VAL A 69 9.79 4.29 6.64
CA VAL A 69 8.68 4.74 5.81
C VAL A 69 8.85 6.17 5.34
N LYS A 70 9.06 7.12 6.26
CA LYS A 70 9.21 8.53 5.89
C LYS A 70 10.49 8.77 5.09
N THR A 71 11.61 8.15 5.49
CA THR A 71 12.88 8.23 4.75
C THR A 71 12.74 7.61 3.36
N TYR A 72 12.18 6.40 3.26
CA TYR A 72 11.89 5.76 1.97
C TYR A 72 11.02 6.65 1.07
N PHE A 73 9.96 7.23 1.61
CA PHE A 73 9.07 8.11 0.85
C PHE A 73 9.81 9.31 0.27
N ALA A 74 10.65 9.97 1.09
CA ALA A 74 11.45 11.11 0.65
C ALA A 74 12.52 10.71 -0.39
N ASP A 75 13.18 9.57 -0.21
CA ASP A 75 14.19 9.07 -1.14
C ASP A 75 13.61 8.73 -2.51
N GLU A 76 12.47 8.06 -2.56
CA GLU A 76 11.81 7.71 -3.81
C GLU A 76 11.40 8.96 -4.61
N TYR A 77 10.75 9.94 -3.95
CA TYR A 77 10.38 11.19 -4.62
C TYR A 77 11.58 12.02 -5.06
N ALA A 78 12.63 12.10 -4.23
CA ALA A 78 13.88 12.77 -4.61
C ALA A 78 14.56 12.09 -5.80
N GLY A 79 14.39 10.78 -5.94
CA GLY A 79 14.84 9.99 -7.10
C GLY A 79 13.88 10.01 -8.30
N GLY A 80 12.86 10.87 -8.32
CA GLY A 80 11.86 10.94 -9.41
C GLY A 80 11.02 9.69 -9.56
N ARG A 81 10.84 8.92 -8.48
CA ARG A 81 9.99 7.74 -8.42
C ARG A 81 8.74 8.01 -7.58
N THR A 82 7.69 7.23 -7.78
CA THR A 82 6.44 7.37 -7.04
C THR A 82 6.35 6.25 -5.99
N PRO A 83 6.56 6.55 -4.69
CA PRO A 83 6.57 5.54 -3.63
C PRO A 83 5.18 4.93 -3.36
N ASN A 84 5.19 3.73 -2.75
CA ASN A 84 4.03 3.16 -2.10
C ASN A 84 4.32 2.95 -0.60
N PRO A 85 4.19 4.00 0.24
CA PRO A 85 4.58 3.95 1.64
C PRO A 85 3.77 2.93 2.45
N CYS A 86 2.50 2.66 2.10
CA CYS A 86 1.66 1.70 2.80
C CYS A 86 2.17 0.26 2.68
N VAL A 87 2.72 -0.12 1.53
CA VAL A 87 3.32 -1.45 1.33
C VAL A 87 4.56 -1.62 2.21
N VAL A 88 5.42 -0.61 2.26
CA VAL A 88 6.63 -0.62 3.09
C VAL A 88 6.27 -0.60 4.58
N CYS A 89 5.30 0.22 4.97
CA CYS A 89 4.79 0.30 6.33
C CYS A 89 4.21 -1.06 6.79
N ASN A 90 3.37 -1.68 5.98
CA ASN A 90 2.78 -2.97 6.32
C ASN A 90 3.87 -3.98 6.67
N ARG A 91 4.83 -4.24 5.78
CA ARG A 91 5.88 -5.22 6.02
C ARG A 91 6.79 -4.89 7.20
N ASN A 92 7.31 -3.65 7.24
CA ASN A 92 8.48 -3.32 8.05
C ASN A 92 8.16 -2.65 9.37
N VAL A 93 6.94 -2.13 9.54
CA VAL A 93 6.52 -1.40 10.74
C VAL A 93 5.26 -2.04 11.33
N LYS A 94 4.12 -1.98 10.62
CA LYS A 94 2.81 -2.40 11.15
C LYS A 94 2.80 -3.87 11.56
N PHE A 95 2.99 -4.78 10.62
CA PHE A 95 2.93 -6.22 10.93
C PHE A 95 4.14 -6.71 11.72
N ALA A 96 5.33 -6.14 11.50
CA ALA A 96 6.50 -6.45 12.30
C ALA A 96 6.30 -6.05 13.77
N GLY A 97 5.78 -4.84 14.03
CA GLY A 97 5.48 -4.35 15.37
C GLY A 97 4.37 -5.17 16.04
N LEU A 98 3.29 -5.48 15.32
CA LEU A 98 2.21 -6.32 15.85
C LEU A 98 2.71 -7.71 16.24
N ILE A 99 3.57 -8.35 15.44
CA ILE A 99 4.13 -9.66 15.76
C ILE A 99 5.02 -9.59 17.00
N SER A 100 5.91 -8.61 17.08
CA SER A 100 6.77 -8.43 18.26
C SER A 100 5.96 -8.21 19.55
N GLU A 101 4.90 -7.41 19.46
CA GLU A 101 4.02 -7.17 20.62
C GLU A 101 3.17 -8.41 20.95
N ALA A 102 2.71 -9.16 19.94
CA ALA A 102 2.01 -10.41 20.15
C ALA A 102 2.87 -11.44 20.87
N ASP A 103 4.15 -11.55 20.51
CA ASP A 103 5.12 -12.43 21.19
C ASP A 103 5.31 -12.01 22.65
N ARG A 104 5.43 -10.69 22.92
CA ARG A 104 5.53 -10.15 24.27
C ARG A 104 4.30 -10.47 25.14
N LEU A 105 3.10 -10.42 24.54
CA LEU A 105 1.83 -10.69 25.23
C LEU A 105 1.44 -12.18 25.24
N GLY A 106 2.20 -13.04 24.56
CA GLY A 106 1.90 -14.46 24.40
C GLY A 106 0.64 -14.71 23.55
N CYS A 107 0.41 -13.90 22.51
CA CYS A 107 -0.66 -14.09 21.54
C CYS A 107 -0.22 -15.02 20.41
N ASP A 108 -1.09 -15.94 19.99
CA ASP A 108 -0.81 -16.93 18.95
C ASP A 108 -0.76 -16.30 17.57
N CYS A 109 -1.56 -15.27 17.33
CA CYS A 109 -1.71 -14.60 16.04
C CYS A 109 -1.98 -13.11 16.21
N ILE A 110 -1.94 -12.40 15.10
CA ILE A 110 -2.27 -10.99 14.98
C ILE A 110 -3.44 -10.80 14.03
N ALA A 111 -4.17 -9.69 14.18
CA ALA A 111 -5.25 -9.33 13.28
C ALA A 111 -5.25 -7.84 12.97
N THR A 112 -5.84 -7.48 11.83
CA THR A 112 -6.12 -6.09 11.44
C THR A 112 -7.41 -6.03 10.64
N GLY A 113 -8.03 -4.86 10.57
CA GLY A 113 -9.27 -4.62 9.83
C GLY A 113 -9.12 -4.49 8.31
N HIS A 114 -8.17 -5.19 7.68
CA HIS A 114 -8.04 -5.17 6.22
C HIS A 114 -9.09 -6.07 5.55
N TYR A 115 -9.60 -5.60 4.41
CA TYR A 115 -10.45 -6.38 3.50
C TYR A 115 -9.55 -7.22 2.57
N ALA A 116 -9.09 -8.32 3.06
CA ALA A 116 -8.27 -9.32 2.37
C ALA A 116 -8.38 -10.64 3.12
N GLY A 117 -7.89 -11.72 2.55
CA GLY A 117 -7.77 -13.01 3.22
C GLY A 117 -6.36 -13.57 3.18
N VAL A 118 -6.11 -14.62 3.97
CA VAL A 118 -4.88 -15.42 3.91
C VAL A 118 -5.26 -16.88 3.69
N ARG A 119 -4.54 -17.55 2.81
CA ARG A 119 -4.66 -18.99 2.57
C ARG A 119 -3.32 -19.67 2.82
N ASN A 120 -3.41 -20.97 3.12
CA ASN A 120 -2.25 -21.85 3.19
C ASN A 120 -2.48 -23.02 2.24
N GLU A 121 -1.54 -23.21 1.32
CA GLU A 121 -1.49 -24.40 0.47
C GLU A 121 -0.10 -25.03 0.61
N ASN A 122 -0.05 -26.28 1.07
CA ASN A 122 1.18 -27.06 1.24
C ASN A 122 2.27 -26.34 2.08
N GLY A 123 1.86 -25.61 3.13
CA GLY A 123 2.77 -24.88 4.00
C GLY A 123 3.18 -23.50 3.48
N ARG A 124 2.66 -23.07 2.33
CA ARG A 124 2.91 -21.78 1.76
C ARG A 124 1.72 -20.84 1.95
N TYR A 125 1.97 -19.68 2.52
CA TYR A 125 0.96 -18.69 2.81
C TYR A 125 0.90 -17.62 1.73
N PHE A 126 -0.31 -17.15 1.39
CA PHE A 126 -0.52 -16.09 0.43
C PHE A 126 -1.80 -15.30 0.73
N VAL A 127 -1.79 -14.04 0.33
CA VAL A 127 -2.96 -13.17 0.43
C VAL A 127 -3.93 -13.47 -0.72
N VAL A 128 -5.22 -13.43 -0.41
CA VAL A 128 -6.31 -13.43 -1.38
C VAL A 128 -7.12 -12.16 -1.27
N LYS A 129 -7.80 -11.77 -2.36
CA LYS A 129 -8.71 -10.62 -2.37
C LYS A 129 -9.84 -10.81 -1.35
N GLY A 130 -10.26 -9.70 -0.75
CA GLY A 130 -11.48 -9.65 0.05
C GLY A 130 -12.74 -9.78 -0.81
N ARG A 131 -13.84 -10.19 -0.18
CA ARG A 131 -15.15 -10.32 -0.82
C ARG A 131 -15.67 -8.99 -1.39
N ASP A 132 -15.42 -7.87 -0.70
CA ASP A 132 -15.78 -6.55 -1.17
C ASP A 132 -14.74 -6.04 -2.18
N ALA A 133 -15.03 -6.22 -3.48
CA ALA A 133 -14.12 -5.82 -4.55
C ALA A 133 -13.83 -4.30 -4.57
N ALA A 134 -14.74 -3.46 -4.05
CA ALA A 134 -14.55 -2.02 -3.97
C ALA A 134 -13.63 -1.61 -2.81
N LYS A 135 -13.51 -2.47 -1.80
CA LYS A 135 -12.69 -2.25 -0.60
C LYS A 135 -11.50 -3.21 -0.51
N ASP A 136 -11.26 -4.06 -1.53
CA ASP A 136 -10.15 -5.00 -1.54
C ASP A 136 -8.81 -4.30 -1.31
N GLN A 137 -8.09 -4.73 -0.28
CA GLN A 137 -6.80 -4.17 0.12
C GLN A 137 -5.63 -5.14 -0.10
N SER A 138 -5.86 -6.25 -0.78
CA SER A 138 -4.83 -7.25 -1.08
C SER A 138 -3.60 -6.63 -1.74
N TYR A 139 -3.80 -5.65 -2.64
CA TYR A 139 -2.72 -4.91 -3.30
C TYR A 139 -1.70 -4.32 -2.33
N MET A 140 -2.10 -3.86 -1.15
CA MET A 140 -1.19 -3.25 -0.16
C MET A 140 -0.42 -4.29 0.67
N LEU A 141 -0.72 -5.60 0.49
CA LEU A 141 -0.22 -6.70 1.31
C LEU A 141 0.73 -7.63 0.56
N TRP A 142 1.03 -7.35 -0.71
CA TRP A 142 1.87 -8.21 -1.54
C TRP A 142 3.27 -8.43 -0.97
N ASN A 143 3.79 -7.45 -0.22
CA ASN A 143 5.17 -7.49 0.27
C ASN A 143 5.30 -8.15 1.66
N LEU A 144 4.25 -8.77 2.20
CA LEU A 144 4.34 -9.50 3.47
C LEU A 144 5.18 -10.77 3.32
N ALA A 145 6.00 -11.05 4.33
CA ALA A 145 6.84 -12.25 4.39
C ALA A 145 6.02 -13.48 4.79
N GLN A 146 6.51 -14.68 4.48
CA GLN A 146 5.84 -15.95 4.79
C GLN A 146 5.60 -16.12 6.30
N GLU A 147 6.59 -15.75 7.10
CA GLU A 147 6.53 -15.82 8.57
C GLU A 147 5.48 -14.86 9.14
N GLN A 148 5.29 -13.72 8.49
CA GLN A 148 4.24 -12.77 8.85
C GLN A 148 2.86 -13.32 8.48
N LEU A 149 2.72 -13.79 7.23
CA LEU A 149 1.46 -14.33 6.72
C LEU A 149 0.95 -15.52 7.53
N ALA A 150 1.86 -16.37 8.04
CA ALA A 150 1.52 -17.52 8.88
C ALA A 150 0.82 -17.13 10.20
N ARG A 151 0.94 -15.86 10.64
CA ARG A 151 0.41 -15.38 11.92
C ARG A 151 -0.75 -14.39 11.77
N ILE A 152 -1.14 -14.03 10.54
CA ILE A 152 -2.14 -12.99 10.28
C ILE A 152 -3.54 -13.59 10.14
N ILE A 153 -4.51 -12.91 10.73
CA ILE A 153 -5.95 -13.08 10.49
C ILE A 153 -6.51 -11.76 9.97
N PHE A 154 -7.30 -11.80 8.91
CA PHE A 154 -8.10 -10.68 8.43
C PHE A 154 -9.59 -10.97 8.66
N PRO A 155 -10.18 -10.46 9.75
CA PRO A 155 -11.55 -10.81 10.11
C PRO A 155 -12.60 -10.34 9.11
N LEU A 156 -12.27 -9.36 8.25
CA LEU A 156 -13.22 -8.75 7.30
C LEU A 156 -13.13 -9.34 5.89
N GLU A 157 -12.41 -10.45 5.69
CA GLU A 157 -12.24 -11.08 4.39
C GLU A 157 -13.55 -11.35 3.66
N ASP A 158 -14.53 -11.91 4.37
CA ASP A 158 -15.83 -12.33 3.87
C ASP A 158 -16.95 -11.27 4.03
N MET A 159 -16.59 -10.07 4.45
CA MET A 159 -17.52 -8.99 4.75
C MET A 159 -17.59 -7.97 3.62
N VAL A 160 -18.79 -7.36 3.46
CA VAL A 160 -18.99 -6.17 2.64
C VAL A 160 -19.06 -4.95 3.55
N LYS A 161 -18.46 -3.85 3.14
CA LYS A 161 -18.35 -2.64 3.99
C LYS A 161 -19.69 -2.10 4.51
N THR A 162 -20.75 -2.18 3.70
CA THR A 162 -22.09 -1.80 4.11
C THR A 162 -22.59 -2.66 5.27
N ASP A 163 -22.38 -3.97 5.20
CA ASP A 163 -22.81 -4.92 6.23
C ASP A 163 -22.03 -4.71 7.54
N VAL A 164 -20.73 -4.40 7.42
CA VAL A 164 -19.88 -4.04 8.58
C VAL A 164 -20.45 -2.80 9.28
N ARG A 165 -20.83 -1.75 8.53
CA ARG A 165 -21.39 -0.52 9.09
C ARG A 165 -22.74 -0.73 9.73
N GLU A 166 -23.63 -1.49 9.10
CA GLU A 166 -24.95 -1.83 9.65
C GLU A 166 -24.86 -2.66 10.92
N SER A 167 -23.97 -3.66 10.93
CA SER A 167 -23.71 -4.51 12.09
C SER A 167 -23.11 -3.72 13.25
N ALA A 168 -22.18 -2.80 12.97
CA ALA A 168 -21.59 -1.91 13.98
C ALA A 168 -22.62 -0.96 14.60
N ARG A 169 -23.53 -0.40 13.78
CA ARG A 169 -24.67 0.41 14.28
C ARG A 169 -25.61 -0.40 15.14
N SER A 170 -25.95 -1.61 14.71
CA SER A 170 -26.83 -2.52 15.47
C SER A 170 -26.22 -2.92 16.82
N ALA A 171 -24.89 -2.98 16.89
CA ALA A 171 -24.13 -3.23 18.12
C ALA A 171 -23.85 -1.95 18.94
N ASN A 172 -24.39 -0.78 18.53
CA ASN A 172 -24.16 0.53 19.15
C ASN A 172 -22.67 0.88 19.32
N MET A 173 -21.82 0.53 18.33
CA MET A 173 -20.40 0.80 18.39
C MET A 173 -20.11 2.30 18.17
N PRO A 174 -19.24 2.93 18.99
CA PRO A 174 -18.89 4.34 18.84
C PRO A 174 -18.30 4.69 17.47
N SER A 175 -17.63 3.73 16.83
CA SER A 175 -16.95 3.89 15.54
C SER A 175 -17.87 3.76 14.31
N ALA A 176 -19.17 3.44 14.46
CA ALA A 176 -20.06 3.09 13.34
C ALA A 176 -20.17 4.18 12.26
N ASP A 177 -20.12 5.46 12.67
CA ASP A 177 -20.31 6.61 11.78
C ASP A 177 -19.01 7.40 11.50
N ILE A 178 -17.84 6.88 11.92
CA ILE A 178 -16.55 7.52 11.63
C ILE A 178 -16.28 7.45 10.12
N ALA A 179 -15.85 8.60 9.56
CA ALA A 179 -15.44 8.72 8.18
C ALA A 179 -14.12 7.95 7.92
N GLU A 180 -13.94 7.47 6.71
CA GLU A 180 -12.71 6.81 6.29
C GLU A 180 -11.65 7.85 5.92
N SER A 181 -10.39 7.58 6.27
CA SER A 181 -9.24 8.33 5.78
C SER A 181 -8.67 7.62 4.55
N GLU A 182 -8.58 8.33 3.42
CA GLU A 182 -8.04 7.80 2.15
C GLU A 182 -6.63 8.35 1.85
N ASP A 183 -6.16 9.34 2.62
CA ASP A 183 -4.89 10.03 2.41
C ASP A 183 -3.70 9.30 3.07
N VAL A 184 -2.52 9.75 2.72
CA VAL A 184 -1.27 9.27 3.35
C VAL A 184 -1.27 9.72 4.81
N CYS A 185 -1.32 8.78 5.74
CA CYS A 185 -1.61 9.01 7.17
C CYS A 185 -0.66 9.99 7.89
N PHE A 186 0.55 10.21 7.38
CA PHE A 186 1.53 11.13 7.97
C PHE A 186 1.64 12.48 7.23
N LEU A 187 0.77 12.73 6.25
CA LEU A 187 0.69 13.97 5.46
C LEU A 187 -0.75 14.51 5.42
N PRO A 188 -1.41 14.76 6.56
CA PRO A 188 -2.82 15.14 6.55
C PRO A 188 -3.08 16.49 5.88
N ASP A 189 -2.12 17.42 5.96
CA ASP A 189 -2.24 18.80 5.49
C ASP A 189 -0.99 19.27 4.73
N GLU A 190 -0.08 18.38 4.34
CA GLU A 190 1.20 18.70 3.71
C GLU A 190 1.32 18.02 2.34
N ASP A 191 1.76 18.76 1.32
CA ASP A 191 2.09 18.21 0.01
C ASP A 191 3.38 17.37 0.06
N ALA A 192 3.48 16.35 -0.80
CA ALA A 192 4.66 15.47 -0.88
C ALA A 192 5.96 16.25 -1.09
N ILE A 193 5.95 17.31 -1.91
CA ILE A 193 7.13 18.14 -2.16
C ILE A 193 7.60 18.88 -0.89
N ASP A 194 6.69 19.40 -0.09
CA ASP A 194 7.03 20.15 1.12
C ASP A 194 7.58 19.20 2.19
N PHE A 195 7.01 18.00 2.28
CA PHE A 195 7.58 16.93 3.10
C PHE A 195 9.01 16.56 2.66
N VAL A 196 9.23 16.34 1.35
CA VAL A 196 10.56 16.00 0.82
C VAL A 196 11.56 17.13 1.12
N ARG A 197 11.18 18.40 0.94
CA ARG A 197 12.02 19.56 1.29
C ARG A 197 12.39 19.58 2.76
N ARG A 198 11.44 19.29 3.63
CA ARG A 198 11.69 19.23 5.08
C ARG A 198 12.68 18.15 5.48
N VAL A 199 12.65 16.98 4.80
CA VAL A 199 13.48 15.82 5.11
C VAL A 199 14.84 15.86 4.39
N LYS A 200 14.88 16.29 3.13
CA LYS A 200 16.07 16.23 2.25
C LYS A 200 16.68 17.61 1.92
N GLY A 201 16.02 18.69 2.29
CA GLY A 201 16.39 20.03 1.88
C GLY A 201 15.78 20.45 0.54
N ASP A 202 16.14 21.64 0.08
CA ASP A 202 15.59 22.21 -1.15
C ASP A 202 15.92 21.34 -2.37
N MET A 203 14.90 21.10 -3.18
CA MET A 203 15.02 20.41 -4.45
C MET A 203 15.29 21.44 -5.55
N PRO A 204 16.31 21.21 -6.42
CA PRO A 204 16.62 22.16 -7.48
C PRO A 204 15.47 22.31 -8.48
N GLU A 205 15.23 23.54 -8.91
CA GLU A 205 14.36 23.79 -10.06
C GLU A 205 14.97 23.22 -11.34
N GLY A 206 14.12 22.75 -12.25
CA GLY A 206 14.53 22.21 -13.54
C GLY A 206 13.53 22.57 -14.64
N ASP A 207 13.63 21.87 -15.76
CA ASP A 207 12.85 22.18 -16.94
C ASP A 207 11.70 21.19 -17.19
N PHE A 208 10.51 21.72 -17.50
CA PHE A 208 9.53 20.95 -18.24
C PHE A 208 9.93 20.89 -19.70
N ILE A 209 9.96 19.69 -20.26
CA ILE A 209 10.25 19.44 -21.67
C ILE A 209 9.12 18.65 -22.33
N ASN A 210 9.00 18.76 -23.65
CA ASN A 210 8.19 17.83 -24.45
C ASN A 210 9.04 16.61 -24.91
N ALA A 211 8.42 15.67 -25.64
CA ALA A 211 9.11 14.48 -26.15
C ALA A 211 10.31 14.79 -27.07
N ASP A 212 10.31 15.94 -27.75
CA ASP A 212 11.42 16.41 -28.61
C ASP A 212 12.53 17.12 -27.84
N GLY A 213 12.41 17.23 -26.50
CA GLY A 213 13.37 17.94 -25.65
C GLY A 213 13.21 19.47 -25.63
N LYS A 214 12.15 20.02 -26.24
CA LYS A 214 11.89 21.47 -26.19
C LYS A 214 11.41 21.89 -24.82
N ILE A 215 12.04 22.91 -24.24
CA ILE A 215 11.66 23.50 -22.96
C ILE A 215 10.31 24.20 -23.07
N LEU A 216 9.41 23.90 -22.16
CA LEU A 216 8.05 24.45 -22.06
C LEU A 216 7.86 25.36 -20.83
N GLY A 217 8.76 25.30 -19.85
CA GLY A 217 8.71 26.08 -18.62
C GLY A 217 9.63 25.53 -17.56
N ARG A 218 9.52 26.09 -16.34
CA ARG A 218 10.32 25.66 -15.19
C ARG A 218 9.47 24.93 -14.17
N HIS A 219 10.01 23.87 -13.58
CA HIS A 219 9.38 23.14 -12.47
C HIS A 219 10.08 23.42 -11.14
N LYS A 220 9.35 23.27 -10.04
CA LYS A 220 9.78 23.57 -8.66
C LYS A 220 10.52 22.44 -7.93
N GLY A 221 11.11 21.51 -8.67
CA GLY A 221 11.74 20.29 -8.18
C GLY A 221 10.97 19.03 -8.62
N ILE A 222 11.69 17.97 -9.04
CA ILE A 222 11.09 16.74 -9.60
C ILE A 222 10.17 16.02 -8.61
N ALA A 223 10.43 16.12 -7.30
CA ALA A 223 9.63 15.52 -6.25
C ALA A 223 8.18 16.06 -6.16
N ALA A 224 7.87 17.18 -6.83
CA ALA A 224 6.52 17.72 -6.92
C ALA A 224 5.63 17.00 -7.94
N TYR A 225 6.17 16.04 -8.70
CA TYR A 225 5.49 15.49 -9.86
C TYR A 225 5.44 13.96 -9.83
N THR A 226 4.38 13.43 -10.45
CA THR A 226 4.14 12.00 -10.56
C THR A 226 3.69 11.69 -11.98
N ILE A 227 4.12 10.57 -12.55
CA ILE A 227 3.68 10.14 -13.88
C ILE A 227 2.15 10.01 -13.93
N GLY A 228 1.54 10.62 -14.94
CA GLY A 228 0.09 10.75 -15.11
C GLY A 228 -0.53 11.98 -14.46
N GLN A 229 0.24 12.80 -13.75
CA GLN A 229 -0.24 14.06 -13.17
C GLN A 229 -0.57 15.06 -14.30
N ARG A 230 -1.73 15.73 -14.13
CA ARG A 230 -2.23 16.76 -15.07
C ARG A 230 -2.34 18.13 -14.45
N ARG A 231 -2.68 18.20 -13.16
CA ARG A 231 -2.92 19.47 -12.46
C ARG A 231 -1.66 19.94 -11.77
N GLY A 232 -1.55 21.26 -11.53
CA GLY A 232 -0.45 21.84 -10.78
C GLY A 232 0.88 21.93 -11.54
N LEU A 233 0.88 21.79 -12.89
CA LEU A 233 2.11 21.85 -13.70
C LEU A 233 2.60 23.30 -13.88
N GLY A 234 1.70 24.29 -13.88
CA GLY A 234 2.07 25.72 -14.00
C GLY A 234 2.63 26.12 -15.38
N ILE A 235 2.40 25.31 -16.43
CA ILE A 235 2.87 25.59 -17.80
C ILE A 235 1.72 25.89 -18.74
N ALA A 236 1.95 26.81 -19.68
CA ALA A 236 1.00 27.17 -20.74
C ALA A 236 1.24 26.31 -22.01
N ALA A 237 0.82 25.05 -21.97
CA ALA A 237 1.03 24.15 -23.10
C ALA A 237 0.01 24.31 -24.24
N GLY A 238 -1.02 25.18 -24.11
CA GLY A 238 -2.08 25.39 -25.09
C GLY A 238 -3.05 24.19 -25.28
N ARG A 239 -2.77 23.07 -24.65
CA ARG A 239 -3.56 21.83 -24.68
C ARG A 239 -3.45 21.09 -23.35
N ARG A 240 -4.23 20.01 -23.19
CA ARG A 240 -4.09 19.12 -22.01
C ARG A 240 -2.80 18.34 -22.13
N VAL A 241 -1.96 18.40 -21.10
CA VAL A 241 -0.72 17.62 -21.02
C VAL A 241 -0.63 16.90 -19.69
N PHE A 242 0.14 15.82 -19.67
CA PHE A 242 0.38 14.96 -18.52
C PHE A 242 1.87 14.77 -18.34
N VAL A 243 2.31 14.56 -17.10
CA VAL A 243 3.68 14.10 -16.83
C VAL A 243 3.83 12.68 -17.38
N THR A 244 4.74 12.48 -18.32
CA THR A 244 4.99 11.20 -18.98
C THR A 244 6.30 10.56 -18.53
N ASP A 245 7.29 11.36 -18.13
CA ASP A 245 8.56 10.89 -17.54
C ASP A 245 9.17 11.93 -16.60
N ILE A 246 10.02 11.48 -15.68
CA ILE A 246 10.77 12.31 -14.73
C ILE A 246 12.21 11.81 -14.72
N ASP A 247 13.17 12.59 -15.24
CA ASP A 247 14.59 12.25 -15.26
C ASP A 247 15.31 12.95 -14.10
N PRO A 248 15.72 12.22 -13.05
CA PRO A 248 16.40 12.82 -11.89
C PRO A 248 17.84 13.24 -12.20
N VAL A 249 18.48 12.64 -13.22
CA VAL A 249 19.87 12.97 -13.58
C VAL A 249 19.92 14.29 -14.35
N LYS A 250 19.03 14.47 -15.33
CA LYS A 250 18.89 15.70 -16.09
C LYS A 250 18.07 16.76 -15.36
N ASN A 251 17.43 16.40 -14.27
CA ASN A 251 16.46 17.24 -13.53
C ASN A 251 15.39 17.81 -14.46
N THR A 252 14.75 16.94 -15.24
CA THR A 252 13.69 17.29 -16.19
C THR A 252 12.42 16.51 -15.93
N VAL A 253 11.28 17.18 -16.20
CA VAL A 253 9.95 16.57 -16.19
C VAL A 253 9.41 16.62 -17.63
N THR A 254 9.24 15.46 -18.25
CA THR A 254 8.67 15.36 -19.61
C THR A 254 7.15 15.39 -19.51
N VAL A 255 6.54 16.18 -20.39
CA VAL A 255 5.08 16.25 -20.53
C VAL A 255 4.67 15.89 -21.94
N GLY A 256 3.56 15.16 -22.06
CA GLY A 256 3.03 14.66 -23.31
C GLY A 256 1.50 14.52 -23.29
N ASP A 257 0.97 13.81 -24.27
CA ASP A 257 -0.46 13.52 -24.39
C ASP A 257 -0.87 12.30 -23.52
N ASP A 258 -2.16 12.08 -23.35
CA ASP A 258 -2.67 10.92 -22.60
C ASP A 258 -2.20 9.59 -23.22
N ALA A 259 -2.08 9.54 -24.55
CA ALA A 259 -1.61 8.35 -25.26
C ALA A 259 -0.17 7.94 -24.86
N ASP A 260 0.68 8.92 -24.51
CA ASP A 260 2.08 8.68 -24.12
C ASP A 260 2.21 8.00 -22.73
N LEU A 261 1.11 7.94 -21.99
CA LEU A 261 1.07 7.29 -20.67
C LEU A 261 0.89 5.77 -20.75
N TYR A 262 0.54 5.23 -21.93
CA TYR A 262 0.24 3.82 -22.07
C TYR A 262 1.48 2.98 -22.35
N LYS A 263 1.70 1.95 -21.53
CA LYS A 263 2.82 1.02 -21.63
C LYS A 263 2.32 -0.40 -21.91
N SER A 264 2.86 -1.04 -22.94
CA SER A 264 2.60 -2.46 -23.26
C SER A 264 3.52 -3.40 -22.49
N ARG A 265 4.64 -2.87 -21.97
CA ARG A 265 5.65 -3.63 -21.22
C ARG A 265 6.14 -2.83 -20.05
N ILE A 266 6.54 -3.54 -18.98
CA ILE A 266 7.27 -2.98 -17.84
C ILE A 266 8.26 -4.02 -17.32
N THR A 267 9.29 -3.53 -16.64
CA THR A 267 10.19 -4.34 -15.81
C THR A 267 9.86 -4.12 -14.34
N VAL A 268 9.86 -5.20 -13.56
CA VAL A 268 9.55 -5.20 -12.14
C VAL A 268 10.68 -5.88 -11.38
N GLY A 269 11.23 -5.21 -10.38
CA GLY A 269 12.27 -5.72 -9.50
C GLY A 269 11.81 -5.84 -8.05
N LYS A 270 12.75 -6.16 -7.15
CA LYS A 270 12.46 -6.33 -5.71
C LYS A 270 11.28 -7.29 -5.47
N LEU A 271 11.30 -8.44 -6.14
CA LEU A 271 10.20 -9.40 -6.11
C LEU A 271 10.02 -10.02 -4.72
N ASN A 272 8.77 -10.15 -4.29
CA ASN A 272 8.37 -10.92 -3.11
C ASN A 272 7.30 -11.95 -3.51
N PHE A 273 7.63 -13.23 -3.34
CA PHE A 273 6.79 -14.34 -3.77
C PHE A 273 5.88 -14.80 -2.63
N GLN A 274 4.57 -14.86 -2.92
CA GLN A 274 3.59 -15.41 -1.97
C GLN A 274 3.13 -16.80 -2.41
N LYS A 275 2.18 -16.93 -3.33
CA LYS A 275 1.70 -18.24 -3.80
C LYS A 275 2.68 -18.91 -4.76
N LEU A 276 3.22 -18.14 -5.71
CA LEU A 276 4.14 -18.66 -6.71
C LEU A 276 5.55 -18.79 -6.15
N LEU A 277 6.20 -19.91 -6.49
CA LEU A 277 7.63 -20.07 -6.37
C LEU A 277 8.20 -20.03 -7.79
N PRO A 278 9.15 -19.13 -8.12
CA PRO A 278 9.80 -19.17 -9.42
C PRO A 278 10.65 -20.44 -9.50
N THR A 279 10.39 -21.26 -10.46
CA THR A 279 11.35 -22.23 -10.97
C THR A 279 12.28 -21.54 -11.95
N GLU A 280 13.47 -22.08 -12.19
CA GLU A 280 14.64 -21.46 -12.81
C GLU A 280 14.44 -20.70 -14.14
N SER A 281 13.32 -20.73 -14.78
CA SER A 281 12.84 -19.86 -15.84
C SER A 281 11.40 -20.21 -16.16
N GLY A 282 10.49 -19.28 -16.03
CA GLY A 282 9.08 -19.55 -16.24
C GLY A 282 8.39 -18.39 -16.94
N GLU A 283 7.49 -18.75 -17.86
CA GLU A 283 6.50 -17.85 -18.38
C GLU A 283 5.16 -18.16 -17.70
N TYR A 284 4.52 -17.10 -17.20
CA TYR A 284 3.27 -17.19 -16.44
C TYR A 284 2.21 -16.30 -17.07
N GLY A 285 0.99 -16.81 -17.20
CA GLY A 285 -0.19 -15.99 -17.53
C GLY A 285 -0.85 -15.53 -16.24
N LEU A 286 -0.72 -14.24 -15.90
CA LEU A 286 -1.23 -13.67 -14.66
C LEU A 286 -2.03 -12.38 -14.92
N SER A 287 -2.89 -11.99 -13.99
CA SER A 287 -3.49 -10.66 -13.97
C SER A 287 -2.61 -9.71 -13.17
N VAL A 288 -2.29 -8.54 -13.71
CA VAL A 288 -1.35 -7.59 -13.10
C VAL A 288 -2.03 -6.28 -12.80
N LYS A 289 -1.85 -5.80 -11.57
CA LYS A 289 -2.35 -4.50 -11.10
C LYS A 289 -1.16 -3.58 -10.84
N VAL A 290 -1.06 -2.47 -11.59
CA VAL A 290 0.08 -1.53 -11.52
C VAL A 290 -0.15 -0.32 -10.61
N ARG A 291 -1.34 -0.19 -10.05
CA ARG A 291 -1.75 0.82 -9.05
C ARG A 291 -2.90 0.28 -8.21
N TYR A 292 -3.06 0.82 -7.02
CA TYR A 292 -4.17 0.43 -6.14
C TYR A 292 -5.54 0.62 -6.80
N THR A 293 -5.77 1.73 -7.47
CA THR A 293 -7.06 2.07 -8.11
C THR A 293 -7.21 1.53 -9.54
N ALA A 294 -6.16 0.94 -10.14
CA ALA A 294 -6.24 0.39 -11.48
C ALA A 294 -6.96 -0.96 -11.50
N ALA A 295 -7.69 -1.25 -12.57
CA ALA A 295 -8.16 -2.60 -12.86
C ALA A 295 -6.96 -3.51 -13.20
N PRO A 296 -7.00 -4.79 -12.81
CA PRO A 296 -5.98 -5.75 -13.22
C PRO A 296 -6.09 -6.03 -14.72
N VAL A 297 -4.93 -6.17 -15.40
CA VAL A 297 -4.84 -6.49 -16.83
C VAL A 297 -4.11 -7.81 -17.00
N ALA A 298 -4.59 -8.68 -17.88
CA ALA A 298 -3.93 -9.93 -18.21
C ALA A 298 -2.55 -9.67 -18.84
N ALA A 299 -1.55 -10.43 -18.42
CA ALA A 299 -0.19 -10.28 -18.92
C ALA A 299 0.54 -11.62 -19.00
N LYS A 300 1.48 -11.69 -19.95
CA LYS A 300 2.53 -12.70 -19.99
C LYS A 300 3.71 -12.19 -19.20
N VAL A 301 4.14 -12.96 -18.20
CA VAL A 301 5.18 -12.57 -17.26
C VAL A 301 6.32 -13.56 -17.36
N THR A 302 7.53 -13.07 -17.62
CA THR A 302 8.75 -13.86 -17.64
C THR A 302 9.60 -13.46 -16.43
N ILE A 303 9.89 -14.40 -15.55
CA ILE A 303 10.74 -14.18 -14.37
C ILE A 303 12.16 -14.63 -14.72
N ASP A 304 13.12 -13.74 -14.46
CA ASP A 304 14.55 -13.94 -14.66
C ASP A 304 15.32 -13.41 -13.44
N GLY A 305 15.76 -14.31 -12.58
CA GLY A 305 16.42 -13.97 -11.32
C GLY A 305 15.53 -13.11 -10.40
N GLU A 306 16.00 -11.90 -10.12
CA GLU A 306 15.33 -10.95 -9.21
C GLU A 306 14.37 -9.99 -9.92
N THR A 307 14.17 -10.17 -11.23
CA THR A 307 13.32 -9.30 -12.06
C THR A 307 12.24 -10.07 -12.80
N ALA A 308 11.14 -9.39 -13.10
CA ALA A 308 10.07 -9.89 -13.93
C ALA A 308 9.82 -8.95 -15.11
N LYS A 309 9.86 -9.49 -16.33
CA LYS A 309 9.45 -8.78 -17.55
C LYS A 309 7.99 -9.05 -17.81
N VAL A 310 7.21 -8.01 -17.93
CA VAL A 310 5.74 -8.07 -18.08
C VAL A 310 5.35 -7.56 -19.46
N CYS A 311 4.60 -8.37 -20.20
CA CYS A 311 3.97 -7.99 -21.46
C CYS A 311 2.46 -8.05 -21.30
N PHE A 312 1.80 -6.89 -21.28
CA PHE A 312 0.36 -6.78 -21.09
C PHE A 312 -0.41 -7.16 -22.36
N SER A 313 -1.61 -7.77 -22.19
CA SER A 313 -2.53 -8.02 -23.30
C SER A 313 -3.11 -6.72 -23.89
N GLU A 314 -3.27 -5.70 -23.03
CA GLU A 314 -3.69 -4.34 -23.39
C GLU A 314 -2.80 -3.34 -22.67
N PRO A 315 -2.40 -2.22 -23.30
CA PRO A 315 -1.53 -1.24 -22.66
C PRO A 315 -2.11 -0.68 -21.36
N VAL A 316 -1.27 -0.62 -20.33
CA VAL A 316 -1.65 -0.06 -19.00
C VAL A 316 -1.27 1.40 -18.90
N ARG A 317 -2.13 2.21 -18.27
CA ARG A 317 -1.93 3.65 -18.15
C ARG A 317 -1.05 3.97 -16.95
N ALA A 318 -0.02 4.77 -17.18
CA ALA A 318 0.80 5.44 -16.17
C ALA A 318 1.40 4.47 -15.13
N ALA A 319 2.01 3.37 -15.60
CA ALA A 319 2.85 2.50 -14.78
C ALA A 319 4.11 3.27 -14.36
N ALA A 320 4.10 3.83 -13.15
CA ALA A 320 5.16 4.72 -12.67
C ALA A 320 6.26 3.93 -11.95
N PRO A 321 7.55 4.21 -12.21
CA PRO A 321 8.65 3.68 -11.43
C PRO A 321 8.49 3.98 -9.93
N GLY A 322 8.77 2.99 -9.07
CA GLY A 322 8.58 3.07 -7.63
C GLY A 322 7.22 2.57 -7.15
N GLN A 323 6.19 2.55 -8.02
CA GLN A 323 4.90 1.93 -7.71
C GLN A 323 5.02 0.40 -7.69
N SER A 324 4.09 -0.24 -6.98
CA SER A 324 3.98 -1.69 -6.94
C SER A 324 3.33 -2.24 -8.21
N ALA A 325 3.84 -3.37 -8.71
CA ALA A 325 3.12 -4.28 -9.58
C ALA A 325 2.75 -5.53 -8.80
N VAL A 326 1.46 -5.87 -8.73
CA VAL A 326 0.96 -7.03 -7.99
C VAL A 326 0.34 -8.02 -8.97
N PHE A 327 0.80 -9.26 -8.90
CA PHE A 327 0.47 -10.33 -9.82
C PHE A 327 -0.49 -11.30 -9.17
N TYR A 328 -1.63 -11.54 -9.82
CA TYR A 328 -2.70 -12.38 -9.31
C TYR A 328 -2.87 -13.63 -10.16
N ASP A 329 -2.96 -14.77 -9.49
CA ASP A 329 -3.47 -16.05 -10.01
C ASP A 329 -4.90 -16.24 -9.47
N GLY A 330 -5.89 -15.91 -10.29
CA GLY A 330 -7.26 -15.75 -9.80
C GLY A 330 -7.37 -14.63 -8.79
N ASP A 331 -7.81 -14.94 -7.57
CA ASP A 331 -7.88 -13.98 -6.45
C ASP A 331 -6.64 -14.01 -5.53
N ALA A 332 -5.74 -14.96 -5.73
CA ALA A 332 -4.54 -15.13 -4.94
C ALA A 332 -3.40 -14.26 -5.44
N ILE A 333 -2.64 -13.63 -4.54
CA ILE A 333 -1.38 -12.99 -4.89
C ILE A 333 -0.34 -14.06 -5.19
N ALA A 334 0.08 -14.14 -6.45
CA ALA A 334 1.18 -14.99 -6.89
C ALA A 334 2.51 -14.44 -6.36
N PHE A 335 2.78 -13.18 -6.64
CA PHE A 335 3.91 -12.39 -6.16
C PHE A 335 3.65 -10.91 -6.40
N GLY A 336 4.56 -10.05 -5.96
CA GLY A 336 4.58 -8.63 -6.30
C GLY A 336 5.99 -8.10 -6.38
N GLY A 337 6.14 -6.86 -6.84
CA GLY A 337 7.41 -6.18 -6.95
C GLY A 337 7.26 -4.69 -7.17
N VAL A 338 8.36 -4.00 -7.39
CA VAL A 338 8.43 -2.57 -7.65
C VAL A 338 8.71 -2.33 -9.12
N ILE A 339 7.92 -1.47 -9.76
CA ILE A 339 8.11 -1.07 -11.16
C ILE A 339 9.44 -0.32 -11.27
N GLU A 340 10.29 -0.77 -12.19
CA GLU A 340 11.58 -0.17 -12.46
C GLU A 340 11.48 0.88 -13.57
N ARG A 341 12.47 1.78 -13.61
CA ARG A 341 12.65 2.67 -14.76
C ARG A 341 13.20 1.85 -15.92
N GLU A 342 12.63 2.01 -17.10
CA GLU A 342 13.23 1.51 -18.35
C GLU A 342 14.44 2.39 -18.67
N GLU A 343 15.58 1.77 -18.94
CA GLU A 343 16.82 2.43 -19.38
C GLU A 343 16.74 2.91 -20.84
#